data_4e4ad9bb2266d0020a1d1d3c66b8e1cb
#
_entry.id   4e4ad9bb2266d0020a1d1d3c66b8e1cb
#
_cell.length_a   1.000
_cell.length_b   1.000
_cell.length_c   1.000
_cell.angle_alpha   90.00
_cell.angle_beta   90.00
_cell.angle_gamma   90.00
#
_symmetry.space_group_name_H-M   'P 1'
#
loop_
_entity.id
_entity.type
_entity.pdbx_description
1 polymer ?
#
loop_
_entity_poly.entity_id
_entity_poly.type
_entity_poly.pdbx_seq_one_letter_code
_entity_poly.pdbx_strand_id
1 'polypeptide(L)'
;IVVIASDRGLAGGFNTTVERTAEKLAASWANDGIECEIIACGRKPATYFRDRANVIMHFEGNSSEPDFNQARMISSHICDAYRAGELDRVELVYHHAKNRVDQELRVEHLLPLDPEMIAMAHGPRKNETDAPKRISSTFEFVPSPEHVLGKLVPSYILTVIYQALIDSAAAEQGARRKAMHSATENATAII
;
A
#
# COMPACT_ATOMS: atom_id res chain seq x y z
N ILE A 1 -10.41 0.43 0.78
CA ILE A 1 -9.16 0.98 0.21
C ILE A 1 -8.26 1.43 1.37
N VAL A 2 -6.99 1.02 1.37
CA VAL A 2 -5.96 1.55 2.28
C VAL A 2 -5.22 2.67 1.55
N VAL A 3 -5.32 3.90 2.06
CA VAL A 3 -4.75 5.11 1.45
C VAL A 3 -3.55 5.55 2.28
N ILE A 4 -2.35 5.49 1.72
CA ILE A 4 -1.12 5.83 2.42
C ILE A 4 -0.53 7.12 1.83
N ALA A 5 -0.56 8.19 2.62
CA ALA A 5 0.03 9.46 2.26
C ALA A 5 0.69 10.13 3.49
N SER A 6 1.05 11.40 3.40
CA SER A 6 1.85 12.02 4.45
C SER A 6 1.03 12.68 5.56
N ASP A 7 1.71 12.94 6.68
CA ASP A 7 1.17 13.78 7.76
C ASP A 7 1.36 15.28 7.48
N ARG A 8 2.34 15.64 6.65
CA ARG A 8 2.76 17.02 6.41
C ARG A 8 2.59 17.41 4.94
N GLY A 9 2.53 18.72 4.68
CA GLY A 9 2.57 19.27 3.33
C GLY A 9 4.00 19.46 2.81
N LEU A 10 4.13 20.33 1.80
CA LEU A 10 5.39 20.75 1.19
C LEU A 10 6.13 19.60 0.48
N ALA A 11 5.41 18.61 0.00
CA ALA A 11 5.91 17.50 -0.82
C ALA A 11 5.38 17.56 -2.26
N GLY A 12 5.12 18.77 -2.80
CA GLY A 12 4.53 18.92 -4.12
C GLY A 12 3.13 18.27 -4.23
N GLY A 13 2.90 17.53 -5.32
CA GLY A 13 1.64 16.83 -5.57
C GLY A 13 1.51 15.46 -4.86
N PHE A 14 2.43 15.09 -3.99
CA PHE A 14 2.50 13.76 -3.37
C PHE A 14 1.16 13.31 -2.75
N ASN A 15 0.60 14.10 -1.84
CA ASN A 15 -0.66 13.77 -1.18
C ASN A 15 -1.82 13.79 -2.16
N THR A 16 -1.94 14.86 -2.94
CA THR A 16 -3.08 15.09 -3.83
C THR A 16 -3.23 14.00 -4.90
N THR A 17 -2.13 13.43 -5.38
CA THR A 17 -2.16 12.33 -6.37
C THR A 17 -2.72 11.05 -5.76
N VAL A 18 -2.31 10.68 -4.54
CA VAL A 18 -2.83 9.52 -3.81
C VAL A 18 -4.32 9.72 -3.48
N GLU A 19 -4.67 10.86 -2.88
CA GLU A 19 -6.03 11.19 -2.45
C GLU A 19 -7.02 11.15 -3.64
N ARG A 20 -6.68 11.81 -4.76
CA ARG A 20 -7.52 11.82 -5.95
C ARG A 20 -7.62 10.44 -6.63
N THR A 21 -6.59 9.64 -6.57
CA THR A 21 -6.62 8.29 -7.15
C THR A 21 -7.50 7.38 -6.32
N ALA A 22 -7.39 7.42 -5.00
CA ALA A 22 -8.27 6.67 -4.11
C ALA A 22 -9.74 7.12 -4.23
N GLU A 23 -9.99 8.44 -4.34
CA GLU A 23 -11.33 8.98 -4.57
C GLU A 23 -11.94 8.50 -5.90
N LYS A 24 -11.17 8.51 -6.99
CA LYS A 24 -11.62 7.99 -8.29
C LYS A 24 -11.92 6.50 -8.23
N LEU A 25 -11.09 5.73 -7.53
CA LEU A 25 -11.30 4.30 -7.35
C LEU A 25 -12.57 4.04 -6.55
N ALA A 26 -12.78 4.74 -5.43
CA ALA A 26 -13.99 4.63 -4.63
C ALA A 26 -15.24 5.04 -5.43
N ALA A 27 -15.16 6.12 -6.22
CA ALA A 27 -16.25 6.55 -7.08
C ALA A 27 -16.58 5.52 -8.18
N SER A 28 -15.59 4.88 -8.76
CA SER A 28 -15.81 3.81 -9.74
C SER A 28 -16.57 2.63 -9.12
N TRP A 29 -16.20 2.22 -7.91
CA TRP A 29 -16.88 1.13 -7.20
C TRP A 29 -18.30 1.52 -6.77
N ALA A 30 -18.51 2.76 -6.35
CA ALA A 30 -19.84 3.26 -6.03
C ALA A 30 -20.78 3.24 -7.25
N ASN A 31 -20.28 3.53 -8.47
CA ASN A 31 -21.05 3.42 -9.70
C ASN A 31 -21.45 1.96 -10.03
N ASP A 32 -20.63 0.99 -9.58
CA ASP A 32 -20.92 -0.44 -9.70
C ASP A 32 -21.79 -0.96 -8.54
N GLY A 33 -22.25 -0.08 -7.65
CA GLY A 33 -23.09 -0.42 -6.49
C GLY A 33 -22.31 -1.06 -5.34
N ILE A 34 -20.96 -0.91 -5.30
CA ILE A 34 -20.09 -1.46 -4.27
C ILE A 34 -19.83 -0.39 -3.21
N GLU A 35 -20.10 -0.72 -1.96
CA GLU A 35 -19.76 0.13 -0.82
C GLU A 35 -18.24 0.12 -0.60
N CYS A 36 -17.68 1.29 -0.30
CA CYS A 36 -16.24 1.46 -0.12
C CYS A 36 -15.92 2.05 1.24
N GLU A 37 -15.05 1.40 1.97
CA GLU A 37 -14.48 1.86 3.23
C GLU A 37 -13.03 2.31 3.03
N ILE A 38 -12.62 3.33 3.77
CA ILE A 38 -11.28 3.90 3.72
C ILE A 38 -10.54 3.65 5.04
N ILE A 39 -9.32 3.14 4.93
CA ILE A 39 -8.32 3.17 5.99
C ILE A 39 -7.30 4.23 5.61
N ALA A 40 -7.20 5.30 6.37
CA ALA A 40 -6.34 6.45 6.07
C ALA A 40 -5.05 6.38 6.89
N CYS A 41 -3.91 6.21 6.23
CA CYS A 41 -2.58 6.24 6.83
C CYS A 41 -1.92 7.60 6.51
N GLY A 42 -1.84 8.46 7.50
CA GLY A 42 -1.39 9.84 7.43
C GLY A 42 -2.49 10.86 7.71
N ARG A 43 -2.10 11.99 8.29
CA ARG A 43 -3.05 13.08 8.62
C ARG A 43 -3.70 13.69 7.38
N LYS A 44 -2.97 13.76 6.26
CA LYS A 44 -3.50 14.37 5.03
C LYS A 44 -4.67 13.56 4.44
N PRO A 45 -4.55 12.25 4.18
CA PRO A 45 -5.66 11.46 3.70
C PRO A 45 -6.80 11.37 4.73
N ALA A 46 -6.51 11.28 6.04
CA ALA A 46 -7.54 11.30 7.08
C ALA A 46 -8.39 12.59 7.04
N THR A 47 -7.75 13.73 6.85
CA THR A 47 -8.45 15.01 6.71
C THR A 47 -9.20 15.10 5.39
N TYR A 48 -8.62 14.61 4.30
CA TYR A 48 -9.23 14.66 2.97
C TYR A 48 -10.52 13.85 2.88
N PHE A 49 -10.53 12.65 3.44
CA PHE A 49 -11.68 11.72 3.35
C PHE A 49 -12.70 11.88 4.46
N ARG A 50 -12.45 12.65 5.51
CA ARG A 50 -13.31 12.81 6.69
C ARG A 50 -14.79 13.03 6.34
N ASP A 51 -15.09 13.90 5.38
CA ASP A 51 -16.44 14.29 4.99
C ASP A 51 -16.82 13.76 3.57
N ARG A 52 -15.98 12.90 2.98
CA ARG A 52 -16.14 12.42 1.60
C ARG A 52 -16.36 10.92 1.48
N ALA A 53 -15.92 10.15 2.46
CA ALA A 53 -16.00 8.70 2.44
C ALA A 53 -16.16 8.12 3.84
N ASN A 54 -16.53 6.85 3.93
CA ASN A 54 -16.57 6.12 5.20
C ASN A 54 -15.14 5.77 5.64
N VAL A 55 -14.56 6.57 6.54
CA VAL A 55 -13.24 6.32 7.11
C VAL A 55 -13.39 5.48 8.38
N ILE A 56 -13.07 4.20 8.30
CA ILE A 56 -13.22 3.25 9.41
C ILE A 56 -12.01 3.25 10.36
N MET A 57 -10.82 3.56 9.85
CA MET A 57 -9.58 3.65 10.64
C MET A 57 -8.72 4.79 10.10
N HIS A 58 -8.02 5.48 11.00
CA HIS A 58 -7.00 6.45 10.61
C HIS A 58 -5.77 6.36 11.53
N PHE A 59 -4.60 6.59 10.94
CA PHE A 59 -3.32 6.56 11.63
C PHE A 59 -2.52 7.81 11.26
N GLU A 60 -1.78 8.35 12.22
CA GLU A 60 -0.88 9.48 12.02
C GLU A 60 0.55 9.09 12.44
N GLY A 61 1.54 9.87 12.02
CA GLY A 61 2.96 9.66 12.39
C GLY A 61 3.77 8.82 11.39
N ASN A 62 3.13 8.22 10.40
CA ASN A 62 3.78 7.31 9.43
C ASN A 62 4.87 7.98 8.57
N SER A 63 4.79 9.28 8.35
CA SER A 63 5.76 10.03 7.54
C SER A 63 7.16 10.08 8.14
N SER A 64 7.24 10.00 9.46
CA SER A 64 8.51 10.12 10.20
C SER A 64 9.08 8.76 10.55
N GLU A 65 8.22 7.86 10.99
CA GLU A 65 8.59 6.53 11.47
C GLU A 65 7.44 5.56 11.19
N PRO A 66 7.51 4.80 10.07
CA PRO A 66 6.52 3.78 9.77
C PRO A 66 6.43 2.75 10.91
N ASP A 67 5.27 2.65 11.54
CA ASP A 67 5.07 1.80 12.70
C ASP A 67 4.54 0.41 12.28
N PHE A 68 5.29 -0.61 12.64
CA PHE A 68 4.91 -2.01 12.43
C PHE A 68 3.59 -2.37 13.14
N ASN A 69 3.30 -1.77 14.31
CA ASN A 69 2.05 -2.02 15.02
C ASN A 69 0.83 -1.50 14.25
N GLN A 70 0.96 -0.38 13.57
CA GLN A 70 -0.11 0.13 12.69
C GLN A 70 -0.37 -0.84 11.54
N ALA A 71 0.68 -1.31 10.86
CA ALA A 71 0.54 -2.33 9.81
C ALA A 71 -0.13 -3.60 10.34
N ARG A 72 0.21 -4.03 11.55
CA ARG A 72 -0.41 -5.19 12.20
C ARG A 72 -1.88 -4.98 12.51
N MET A 73 -2.27 -3.81 13.01
CA MET A 73 -3.68 -3.48 13.27
C MET A 73 -4.50 -3.48 11.98
N ILE A 74 -3.99 -2.86 10.92
CA ILE A 74 -4.63 -2.84 9.61
C ILE A 74 -4.76 -4.25 9.05
N SER A 75 -3.67 -5.03 9.07
CA SER A 75 -3.66 -6.41 8.58
C SER A 75 -4.63 -7.30 9.35
N SER A 76 -4.69 -7.19 10.68
CA SER A 76 -5.63 -7.96 11.51
C SER A 76 -7.07 -7.64 11.14
N HIS A 77 -7.42 -6.36 11.08
CA HIS A 77 -8.76 -5.91 10.70
C HIS A 77 -9.16 -6.45 9.32
N ILE A 78 -8.30 -6.29 8.30
CA ILE A 78 -8.55 -6.77 6.94
C ILE A 78 -8.75 -8.29 6.92
N CYS A 79 -7.88 -9.05 7.60
CA CYS A 79 -7.99 -10.51 7.64
C CYS A 79 -9.25 -10.99 8.34
N ASP A 80 -9.65 -10.34 9.44
CA ASP A 80 -10.82 -10.72 10.21
C ASP A 80 -12.11 -10.38 9.45
N ALA A 81 -12.21 -9.18 8.86
CA ALA A 81 -13.34 -8.78 8.03
C ALA A 81 -13.48 -9.66 6.75
N TYR A 82 -12.36 -9.99 6.11
CA TYR A 82 -12.38 -10.87 4.94
C TYR A 82 -12.84 -12.29 5.29
N ARG A 83 -12.40 -12.85 6.45
CA ARG A 83 -12.87 -14.16 6.93
C ARG A 83 -14.34 -14.15 7.32
N ALA A 84 -14.84 -13.04 7.85
CA ALA A 84 -16.25 -12.87 8.20
C ALA A 84 -17.15 -12.72 6.96
N GLY A 85 -16.57 -12.51 5.76
CA GLY A 85 -17.33 -12.22 4.54
C GLY A 85 -17.91 -10.81 4.51
N GLU A 86 -17.37 -9.90 5.32
CA GLU A 86 -17.75 -8.47 5.38
C GLU A 86 -16.96 -7.64 4.38
N LEU A 87 -15.90 -8.20 3.80
CA LEU A 87 -14.97 -7.55 2.91
C LEU A 87 -14.63 -8.45 1.72
N ASP A 88 -14.81 -7.96 0.49
CA ASP A 88 -14.59 -8.71 -0.74
C ASP A 88 -13.25 -8.35 -1.40
N ARG A 89 -12.83 -7.09 -1.29
CA ARG A 89 -11.68 -6.57 -2.02
C ARG A 89 -10.90 -5.54 -1.22
N VAL A 90 -9.57 -5.58 -1.34
CA VAL A 90 -8.66 -4.60 -0.72
C VAL A 90 -7.64 -4.11 -1.74
N GLU A 91 -7.54 -2.78 -1.86
CA GLU A 91 -6.53 -2.08 -2.66
C GLU A 91 -5.69 -1.17 -1.77
N LEU A 92 -4.38 -1.15 -2.02
CA LEU A 92 -3.46 -0.19 -1.44
C LEU A 92 -3.20 0.93 -2.45
N VAL A 93 -3.34 2.19 -2.02
CA VAL A 93 -3.01 3.36 -2.86
C VAL A 93 -1.90 4.14 -2.17
N TYR A 94 -0.71 4.14 -2.77
CA TYR A 94 0.47 4.74 -2.17
C TYR A 94 1.52 5.12 -3.23
N HIS A 95 2.56 5.83 -2.82
CA HIS A 95 3.74 6.07 -3.66
C HIS A 95 4.86 5.09 -3.34
N HIS A 96 5.31 4.37 -4.35
CA HIS A 96 6.52 3.54 -4.31
C HIS A 96 7.77 4.38 -4.63
N ALA A 97 8.80 4.25 -3.82
CA ALA A 97 10.09 4.91 -4.05
C ALA A 97 10.93 4.10 -5.04
N LYS A 98 10.96 4.48 -6.32
CA LYS A 98 11.84 3.87 -7.32
C LYS A 98 13.33 4.12 -7.02
N ASN A 99 13.62 5.33 -6.59
CA ASN A 99 14.94 5.77 -6.17
C ASN A 99 14.82 7.00 -5.25
N ARG A 100 15.93 7.66 -4.92
CA ARG A 100 15.97 8.82 -4.01
C ARG A 100 15.22 10.05 -4.51
N VAL A 101 14.87 10.12 -5.78
CA VAL A 101 14.28 11.31 -6.44
C VAL A 101 12.93 10.97 -7.06
N ASP A 102 12.79 9.79 -7.65
CA ASP A 102 11.62 9.39 -8.41
C ASP A 102 10.73 8.47 -7.59
N GLN A 103 9.47 8.82 -7.56
CA GLN A 103 8.39 8.03 -6.99
C GLN A 103 7.36 7.67 -8.06
N GLU A 104 6.69 6.57 -7.85
CA GLU A 104 5.61 6.08 -8.69
C GLU A 104 4.36 5.86 -7.85
N LEU A 105 3.24 6.44 -8.30
CA LEU A 105 1.95 6.13 -7.70
C LEU A 105 1.56 4.68 -8.04
N ARG A 106 1.21 3.90 -7.02
CA ARG A 106 0.75 2.53 -7.16
C ARG A 106 -0.65 2.35 -6.60
N VAL A 107 -1.42 1.57 -7.33
CA VAL A 107 -2.65 0.96 -6.85
C VAL A 107 -2.35 -0.54 -6.85
N GLU A 108 -2.19 -1.12 -5.69
CA GLU A 108 -1.79 -2.51 -5.52
C GLU A 108 -2.95 -3.33 -4.98
N HIS A 109 -3.30 -4.38 -5.71
CA HIS A 109 -4.34 -5.29 -5.31
C HIS A 109 -3.84 -6.21 -4.18
N LEU A 110 -4.49 -6.17 -3.02
CA LEU A 110 -4.08 -6.96 -1.86
C LEU A 110 -4.97 -8.18 -1.65
N LEU A 111 -6.27 -8.06 -1.83
CA LEU A 111 -7.24 -9.14 -1.70
C LEU A 111 -8.35 -9.03 -2.77
N PRO A 112 -8.85 -10.18 -3.27
CA PRO A 112 -8.39 -11.56 -3.04
C PRO A 112 -6.99 -11.82 -3.57
N LEU A 113 -6.27 -12.76 -2.95
CA LEU A 113 -4.93 -13.13 -3.41
C LEU A 113 -5.03 -13.86 -4.75
N ASP A 114 -4.38 -13.31 -5.78
CA ASP A 114 -4.23 -13.97 -7.07
C ASP A 114 -3.01 -14.90 -7.01
N PRO A 115 -3.16 -16.21 -7.27
CA PRO A 115 -2.04 -17.13 -7.33
C PRO A 115 -0.94 -16.73 -8.32
N GLU A 116 -1.31 -16.07 -9.42
CA GLU A 116 -0.35 -15.55 -10.40
C GLU A 116 0.45 -14.37 -9.84
N MET A 117 -0.18 -13.48 -9.07
CA MET A 117 0.51 -12.37 -8.41
C MET A 117 1.53 -12.86 -7.38
N ILE A 118 1.20 -13.91 -6.62
CA ILE A 118 2.14 -14.54 -5.68
C ILE A 118 3.35 -15.11 -6.45
N ALA A 119 3.12 -15.72 -7.60
CA ALA A 119 4.20 -16.24 -8.45
C ALA A 119 5.07 -15.11 -9.04
N MET A 120 4.48 -13.97 -9.43
CA MET A 120 5.18 -12.80 -9.98
C MET A 120 5.96 -12.00 -8.93
N ALA A 121 5.50 -11.96 -7.68
CA ALA A 121 6.21 -11.29 -6.58
C ALA A 121 7.61 -11.86 -6.32
N HIS A 122 7.88 -13.07 -6.80
CA HIS A 122 9.22 -13.68 -6.76
C HIS A 122 10.15 -13.21 -7.90
N GLY A 123 9.71 -12.27 -8.74
CA GLY A 123 10.45 -11.69 -9.85
C GLY A 123 10.66 -12.66 -11.03
N PRO A 124 10.87 -12.15 -12.27
CA PRO A 124 11.28 -12.99 -13.37
C PRO A 124 12.63 -13.59 -13.03
N ARG A 125 12.71 -14.92 -12.97
CA ARG A 125 13.99 -15.62 -12.87
C ARG A 125 14.85 -15.25 -14.07
N LYS A 126 15.97 -14.62 -13.83
CA LYS A 126 16.81 -13.98 -14.84
C LYS A 126 17.43 -14.93 -15.88
N ASN A 127 17.22 -16.23 -15.85
CA ASN A 127 17.70 -17.15 -16.88
C ASN A 127 16.76 -18.35 -17.00
N GLU A 128 15.94 -18.37 -18.04
CA GLU A 128 15.15 -19.54 -18.43
C GLU A 128 16.00 -20.76 -18.86
N THR A 129 17.31 -20.59 -19.04
CA THR A 129 18.25 -21.66 -19.41
C THR A 129 18.70 -22.52 -18.24
N ASP A 130 18.55 -22.05 -17.00
CA ASP A 130 18.86 -22.79 -15.77
C ASP A 130 17.59 -23.12 -14.97
N ALA A 131 16.53 -23.58 -15.64
CA ALA A 131 15.42 -24.17 -14.90
C ALA A 131 15.99 -25.40 -14.15
N PRO A 132 16.13 -25.35 -12.81
CA PRO A 132 16.45 -26.57 -12.10
C PRO A 132 15.33 -27.55 -12.44
N LYS A 133 15.71 -28.78 -12.85
CA LYS A 133 14.78 -29.90 -12.91
C LYS A 133 13.82 -29.72 -11.75
N ARG A 134 12.51 -29.65 -12.03
CA ARG A 134 11.48 -29.61 -11.01
C ARG A 134 11.79 -30.75 -10.05
N ILE A 135 12.50 -30.44 -8.98
CA ILE A 135 12.55 -31.31 -7.83
C ILE A 135 11.11 -31.26 -7.33
N SER A 136 10.34 -32.28 -7.64
CA SER A 136 9.07 -32.51 -6.98
C SER A 136 9.41 -32.90 -5.54
N SER A 137 9.95 -31.96 -4.76
CA SER A 137 10.03 -32.10 -3.33
C SER A 137 8.59 -32.14 -2.86
N THR A 138 8.16 -33.32 -2.46
CA THR A 138 6.89 -33.48 -1.76
C THR A 138 7.05 -32.75 -0.44
N PHE A 139 6.56 -31.50 -0.38
CA PHE A 139 6.55 -30.75 0.88
C PHE A 139 5.53 -31.40 1.81
N GLU A 140 5.99 -31.83 2.97
CA GLU A 140 5.10 -32.28 4.04
C GLU A 140 4.73 -31.07 4.91
N PHE A 141 3.44 -30.73 4.92
CA PHE A 141 2.91 -29.62 5.72
C PHE A 141 2.47 -30.16 7.09
N VAL A 142 3.04 -29.60 8.16
CA VAL A 142 2.71 -30.02 9.54
C VAL A 142 2.03 -28.84 10.27
N PRO A 143 0.85 -28.99 10.82
CA PRO A 143 -0.01 -30.20 10.86
C PRO A 143 -0.81 -30.44 9.57
N SER A 144 -1.13 -29.39 8.79
CA SER A 144 -1.82 -29.48 7.50
C SER A 144 -1.53 -28.27 6.61
N PRO A 145 -1.73 -28.38 5.27
CA PRO A 145 -1.59 -27.24 4.35
C PRO A 145 -2.46 -26.06 4.75
N GLU A 146 -3.70 -26.29 5.15
CA GLU A 146 -4.66 -25.24 5.53
C GLU A 146 -4.19 -24.48 6.77
N HIS A 147 -3.62 -25.15 7.74
CA HIS A 147 -3.07 -24.52 8.94
C HIS A 147 -1.88 -23.64 8.62
N VAL A 148 -0.99 -24.11 7.74
CA VAL A 148 0.19 -23.35 7.31
C VAL A 148 -0.24 -22.12 6.51
N LEU A 149 -1.14 -22.27 5.54
CA LEU A 149 -1.69 -21.16 4.76
C LEU A 149 -2.44 -20.15 5.64
N GLY A 150 -3.20 -20.63 6.61
CA GLY A 150 -3.92 -19.79 7.57
C GLY A 150 -3.02 -18.86 8.39
N LYS A 151 -1.71 -19.19 8.53
CA LYS A 151 -0.71 -18.34 9.18
C LYS A 151 0.12 -17.51 8.17
N LEU A 152 0.40 -18.08 7.01
CA LEU A 152 1.23 -17.42 6.00
C LEU A 152 0.50 -16.24 5.36
N VAL A 153 -0.78 -16.38 5.02
CA VAL A 153 -1.56 -15.32 4.38
C VAL A 153 -1.63 -14.05 5.22
N PRO A 154 -1.99 -14.07 6.52
CA PRO A 154 -1.94 -12.88 7.36
C PRO A 154 -0.55 -12.26 7.46
N SER A 155 0.50 -13.08 7.52
CA SER A 155 1.88 -12.60 7.57
C SER A 155 2.30 -11.93 6.27
N TYR A 156 1.87 -12.45 5.13
CA TYR A 156 2.07 -11.84 3.82
C TYR A 156 1.39 -10.46 3.74
N ILE A 157 0.09 -10.40 4.08
CA ILE A 157 -0.70 -9.15 4.08
C ILE A 157 -0.03 -8.09 4.97
N LEU A 158 0.37 -8.49 6.19
CA LEU A 158 1.10 -7.61 7.10
C LEU A 158 2.39 -7.06 6.48
N THR A 159 3.17 -7.93 5.83
CA THR A 159 4.45 -7.56 5.21
C THR A 159 4.23 -6.57 4.07
N VAL A 160 3.24 -6.81 3.20
CA VAL A 160 2.93 -5.92 2.07
C VAL A 160 2.49 -4.54 2.57
N ILE A 161 1.60 -4.48 3.57
CA ILE A 161 1.15 -3.22 4.16
C ILE A 161 2.33 -2.48 4.79
N TYR A 162 3.16 -3.16 5.57
CA TYR A 162 4.32 -2.52 6.20
C TYR A 162 5.33 -2.01 5.18
N GLN A 163 5.59 -2.78 4.13
CA GLN A 163 6.42 -2.34 3.02
C GLN A 163 5.85 -1.10 2.33
N ALA A 164 4.54 -1.05 2.08
CA ALA A 164 3.89 0.11 1.48
C ALA A 164 4.01 1.37 2.36
N LEU A 165 3.94 1.23 3.70
CA LEU A 165 4.18 2.33 4.63
C LEU A 165 5.63 2.85 4.55
N ILE A 166 6.62 1.96 4.52
CA ILE A 166 8.05 2.32 4.38
C ILE A 166 8.31 2.98 3.04
N ASP A 167 7.82 2.39 1.96
CA ASP A 167 7.98 2.91 0.60
C ASP A 167 7.37 4.32 0.47
N SER A 168 6.17 4.51 1.00
CA SER A 168 5.49 5.80 0.98
C SER A 168 6.26 6.86 1.78
N ALA A 169 6.80 6.51 2.95
CA ALA A 169 7.62 7.42 3.74
C ALA A 169 8.93 7.81 3.01
N ALA A 170 9.58 6.85 2.36
CA ALA A 170 10.77 7.11 1.55
C ALA A 170 10.46 8.01 0.33
N ALA A 171 9.36 7.71 -0.37
CA ALA A 171 8.89 8.50 -1.51
C ALA A 171 8.53 9.94 -1.12
N GLU A 172 7.90 10.14 0.05
CA GLU A 172 7.58 11.45 0.60
C GLU A 172 8.84 12.31 0.79
N GLN A 173 9.91 11.73 1.37
CA GLN A 173 11.17 12.47 1.57
C GLN A 173 11.80 12.86 0.23
N GLY A 174 11.72 12.00 -0.79
CA GLY A 174 12.15 12.32 -2.16
C GLY A 174 11.34 13.46 -2.77
N ALA A 175 10.01 13.37 -2.68
CA ALA A 175 9.09 14.39 -3.19
C ALA A 175 9.30 15.75 -2.48
N ARG A 176 9.48 15.75 -1.16
CA ARG A 176 9.76 16.98 -0.39
C ARG A 176 11.07 17.60 -0.79
N ARG A 177 12.14 16.83 -0.94
CA ARG A 177 13.44 17.33 -1.41
C ARG A 177 13.31 18.00 -2.76
N LYS A 178 12.64 17.36 -3.72
CA LYS A 178 12.40 17.91 -5.07
C LYS A 178 11.60 19.20 -5.01
N ALA A 179 10.52 19.25 -4.23
CA ALA A 179 9.69 20.44 -4.07
C ALA A 179 10.47 21.61 -3.45
N MET A 180 11.30 21.36 -2.43
CA MET A 180 12.13 22.37 -1.79
C MET A 180 13.24 22.87 -2.72
N HIS A 181 13.85 21.98 -3.50
CA HIS A 181 14.86 22.36 -4.50
C HIS A 181 14.26 23.30 -5.54
N SER A 182 13.13 22.94 -6.14
CA SER A 182 12.44 23.81 -7.11
C SER A 182 12.00 25.15 -6.51
N ALA A 183 11.56 25.16 -5.24
CA ALA A 183 11.22 26.41 -4.57
C ALA A 183 12.43 27.32 -4.39
N THR A 184 13.61 26.77 -4.07
CA THR A 184 14.86 27.52 -3.94
C THR A 184 15.31 28.07 -5.28
N GLU A 185 15.28 27.27 -6.36
CA GLU A 185 15.63 27.72 -7.72
C GLU A 185 14.71 28.86 -8.17
N ASN A 186 13.40 28.74 -7.95
CA ASN A 186 12.46 29.82 -8.29
C ASN A 186 12.72 31.10 -7.49
N ALA A 187 13.03 30.99 -6.20
CA ALA A 187 13.38 32.14 -5.37
C ALA A 187 14.66 32.83 -5.87
N THR A 188 15.69 32.06 -6.21
CA THR A 188 16.95 32.58 -6.74
C THR A 188 16.78 33.27 -8.11
N ALA A 189 15.83 32.80 -8.93
CA ALA A 189 15.54 33.39 -10.23
C ALA A 189 14.78 34.75 -10.14
N ILE A 190 14.16 35.03 -8.98
CA ILE A 190 13.40 36.26 -8.74
C ILE A 190 14.30 37.36 -8.15
N ILE A 191 15.40 37.02 -7.48
CA ILE A 191 16.41 37.93 -6.92
C ILE A 191 17.39 38.36 -8.00
#